data_912ec5ce3d06da08edf69c7db60a3801
#
_entry.id   912ec5ce3d06da08edf69c7db60a3801
#
_cell.length_a   1.000
_cell.length_b   1.000
_cell.length_c   1.000
_cell.angle_alpha   90.00
_cell.angle_beta   90.00
_cell.angle_gamma   90.00
#
_symmetry.space_group_name_H-M   'P 1'
#
loop_
_entity.id
_entity.type
_entity.pdbx_description
1 polymer ?
#
loop_
_entity_poly.entity_id
_entity_poly.type
_entity_poly.pdbx_seq_one_letter_code
_entity_poly.pdbx_strand_id
1 'polypeptide(L)'
;PMFSVGGGFVEDEADMDRSIAEVAAVDEGRTIFTTGDELLRVCEDRGISISEAMLMRERQWRSDEEIRSGLLTIWRAMHECIERGTRTGGTLPGGLEVKRRAASWYDSLSAEDPVRLPMNAFEWVSLAALAVNEENAAGGRVVTAPTNGAAGIIPAVLHFATTYIEGVDPEEIAVRFLLTAGAIGSLYKEHASISGAEVGCQGEVGSACSMAAGALCEAMGGKPAQVENAAEIAMEHNLGLTCDPVGGLVQVPCIERNAMAAVKAITAARFALRGTGEHFVSLDTVIETMRRTGKDMHERYKETATG
;
A
#
# COMPACT_ATOMS: atom_id res chain seq x y z
N PRO A 1 -26.47 12.07 -1.94
CA PRO A 1 -25.90 10.87 -1.34
C PRO A 1 -24.55 10.53 -1.95
N MET A 2 -23.68 9.88 -1.16
CA MET A 2 -22.39 9.36 -1.62
C MET A 2 -22.48 7.83 -1.64
N PHE A 3 -22.00 7.21 -2.69
CA PHE A 3 -22.06 5.77 -2.91
C PHE A 3 -20.66 5.19 -3.01
N SER A 4 -20.38 4.13 -2.28
CA SER A 4 -19.15 3.36 -2.44
C SER A 4 -19.31 2.40 -3.63
N VAL A 5 -18.49 2.57 -4.65
CA VAL A 5 -18.56 1.77 -5.89
C VAL A 5 -17.49 0.68 -5.95
N GLY A 6 -16.84 0.40 -4.82
CA GLY A 6 -15.78 -0.61 -4.71
C GLY A 6 -14.38 -0.01 -4.89
N GLY A 7 -13.35 -0.78 -4.52
CA GLY A 7 -11.94 -0.36 -4.65
C GLY A 7 -11.57 0.93 -3.90
N GLY A 8 -12.36 1.32 -2.89
CA GLY A 8 -12.14 2.57 -2.13
C GLY A 8 -12.67 3.83 -2.83
N PHE A 9 -13.40 3.71 -3.95
CA PHE A 9 -14.00 4.84 -4.63
C PHE A 9 -15.35 5.21 -4.04
N VAL A 10 -15.59 6.51 -3.94
CA VAL A 10 -16.85 7.09 -3.50
C VAL A 10 -17.31 8.05 -4.59
N GLU A 11 -18.48 7.80 -5.15
CA GLU A 11 -19.10 8.63 -6.17
C GLU A 11 -20.33 9.32 -5.60
N ASP A 12 -20.62 10.52 -6.08
CA ASP A 12 -21.90 11.17 -5.79
C ASP A 12 -22.98 10.73 -6.81
N GLU A 13 -24.24 11.11 -6.53
CA GLU A 13 -25.37 10.72 -7.36
C GLU A 13 -25.28 11.28 -8.79
N ALA A 14 -24.53 12.36 -9.01
CA ALA A 14 -24.34 12.96 -10.32
C ALA A 14 -23.22 12.26 -11.13
N ASP A 15 -22.26 11.65 -10.46
CA ASP A 15 -21.16 10.92 -11.08
C ASP A 15 -21.56 9.49 -11.48
N MET A 16 -22.56 8.89 -10.82
CA MET A 16 -23.07 7.54 -11.17
C MET A 16 -23.64 7.44 -12.59
N ASP A 17 -24.10 8.54 -13.17
CA ASP A 17 -24.60 8.60 -14.55
C ASP A 17 -23.49 8.81 -15.59
N ARG A 18 -22.25 9.10 -15.15
CA ARG A 18 -21.09 9.15 -16.03
C ARG A 18 -20.60 7.74 -16.31
N SER A 19 -20.66 7.31 -17.54
CA SER A 19 -20.17 5.99 -17.91
C SER A 19 -18.65 5.89 -17.63
N ILE A 20 -18.19 4.74 -17.12
CA ILE A 20 -16.77 4.38 -16.94
C ILE A 20 -15.96 4.70 -18.22
N ALA A 21 -16.60 4.63 -19.40
CA ALA A 21 -16.02 4.99 -20.68
C ALA A 21 -15.69 6.49 -20.83
N GLU A 22 -16.43 7.41 -20.18
CA GLU A 22 -16.13 8.86 -20.24
C GLU A 22 -14.96 9.23 -19.35
N VAL A 23 -14.79 8.55 -18.21
CA VAL A 23 -13.64 8.73 -17.31
C VAL A 23 -12.38 8.15 -17.96
N ALA A 24 -12.47 7.02 -18.65
CA ALA A 24 -11.37 6.43 -19.41
C ALA A 24 -10.96 7.29 -20.63
N ALA A 25 -11.91 7.86 -21.35
CA ALA A 25 -11.64 8.68 -22.55
C ALA A 25 -10.89 10.00 -22.26
N VAL A 26 -10.96 10.50 -21.02
CA VAL A 26 -10.22 11.71 -20.61
C VAL A 26 -8.72 11.40 -20.40
N ASP A 27 -8.35 10.13 -20.18
CA ASP A 27 -6.98 9.72 -19.87
C ASP A 27 -6.17 9.26 -21.11
N GLU A 28 -6.82 8.93 -22.25
CA GLU A 28 -6.18 8.36 -23.45
C GLU A 28 -5.09 9.24 -24.11
N GLY A 29 -4.97 10.50 -23.76
CA GLY A 29 -3.94 11.42 -24.31
C GLY A 29 -2.86 11.82 -23.30
N ARG A 30 -2.96 11.39 -22.04
CA ARG A 30 -2.13 11.89 -20.93
C ARG A 30 -1.34 10.81 -20.21
N THR A 31 -1.47 9.56 -20.61
CA THR A 31 -0.81 8.45 -19.94
C THR A 31 0.67 8.39 -20.32
N ILE A 32 1.54 8.55 -19.34
CA ILE A 32 3.01 8.46 -19.50
C ILE A 32 3.45 7.00 -19.51
N PHE A 33 2.79 6.16 -18.73
CA PHE A 33 2.97 4.71 -18.66
C PHE A 33 1.68 4.06 -18.20
N THR A 34 1.43 2.84 -18.66
CA THR A 34 0.32 1.98 -18.23
C THR A 34 0.82 0.66 -17.65
N THR A 35 1.99 0.19 -18.05
CA THR A 35 2.59 -1.08 -17.62
C THR A 35 3.91 -0.87 -16.89
N GLY A 36 4.37 -1.88 -16.18
CA GLY A 36 5.69 -1.89 -15.53
C GLY A 36 6.82 -1.76 -16.56
N ASP A 37 6.71 -2.47 -17.68
CA ASP A 37 7.67 -2.36 -18.78
C ASP A 37 7.73 -0.95 -19.41
N GLU A 38 6.60 -0.28 -19.53
CA GLU A 38 6.55 1.12 -20.00
C GLU A 38 7.15 2.08 -18.98
N LEU A 39 6.84 1.87 -17.70
CA LEU A 39 7.41 2.66 -16.61
C LEU A 39 8.94 2.56 -16.59
N LEU A 40 9.48 1.34 -16.71
CA LEU A 40 10.93 1.13 -16.78
C LEU A 40 11.55 1.82 -18.00
N ARG A 41 10.92 1.70 -19.17
CA ARG A 41 11.40 2.38 -20.40
C ARG A 41 11.41 3.91 -20.24
N VAL A 42 10.36 4.49 -19.67
CA VAL A 42 10.33 5.93 -19.38
C VAL A 42 11.47 6.35 -18.46
N CYS A 43 11.74 5.55 -17.42
CA CYS A 43 12.83 5.83 -16.49
C CYS A 43 14.21 5.72 -17.18
N GLU A 44 14.42 4.70 -18.01
CA GLU A 44 15.67 4.48 -18.76
C GLU A 44 15.92 5.58 -19.80
N ASP A 45 14.94 5.84 -20.66
CA ASP A 45 15.03 6.83 -21.75
C ASP A 45 15.32 8.24 -21.24
N ARG A 46 14.84 8.57 -20.06
CA ARG A 46 14.95 9.91 -19.45
C ARG A 46 16.01 10.00 -18.36
N GLY A 47 16.56 8.87 -17.92
CA GLY A 47 17.51 8.83 -16.80
C GLY A 47 16.90 9.28 -15.47
N ILE A 48 15.63 8.95 -15.21
CA ILE A 48 14.86 9.38 -14.03
C ILE A 48 14.43 8.18 -13.17
N SER A 49 14.03 8.47 -11.93
CA SER A 49 13.47 7.48 -11.00
C SER A 49 11.97 7.22 -11.26
N ILE A 50 11.41 6.19 -10.60
CA ILE A 50 9.98 5.91 -10.68
C ILE A 50 9.14 7.02 -10.04
N SER A 51 9.58 7.57 -8.92
CA SER A 51 8.91 8.72 -8.31
C SER A 51 8.89 9.94 -9.22
N GLU A 52 9.98 10.20 -9.96
CA GLU A 52 10.03 11.30 -10.94
C GLU A 52 9.13 11.03 -12.15
N ALA A 53 9.02 9.79 -12.62
CA ALA A 53 8.08 9.41 -13.66
C ALA A 53 6.62 9.63 -13.21
N MET A 54 6.28 9.27 -11.96
CA MET A 54 4.97 9.54 -11.40
C MET A 54 4.72 11.03 -11.20
N LEU A 55 5.72 11.78 -10.75
CA LEU A 55 5.64 13.23 -10.63
C LEU A 55 5.34 13.89 -11.99
N MET A 56 5.95 13.41 -13.07
CA MET A 56 5.63 13.88 -14.42
C MET A 56 4.19 13.60 -14.82
N ARG A 57 3.63 12.44 -14.41
CA ARG A 57 2.22 12.11 -14.63
C ARG A 57 1.31 13.09 -13.85
N GLU A 58 1.58 13.32 -12.57
CA GLU A 58 0.82 14.23 -11.71
C GLU A 58 0.87 15.70 -12.16
N ARG A 59 1.98 16.17 -12.72
CA ARG A 59 2.16 17.53 -13.26
C ARG A 59 1.20 17.89 -14.40
N GLN A 60 0.50 16.91 -14.95
CA GLN A 60 -0.51 17.17 -15.99
C GLN A 60 -1.78 17.80 -15.41
N TRP A 61 -1.99 17.68 -14.09
CA TRP A 61 -3.19 18.17 -13.41
C TRP A 61 -2.91 19.16 -12.28
N ARG A 62 -1.67 19.15 -11.74
CA ARG A 62 -1.31 19.88 -10.54
C ARG A 62 0.08 20.49 -10.65
N SER A 63 0.32 21.58 -9.92
CA SER A 63 1.65 22.14 -9.72
C SER A 63 2.48 21.28 -8.76
N ASP A 64 3.80 21.41 -8.80
CA ASP A 64 4.71 20.72 -7.88
C ASP A 64 4.41 21.04 -6.41
N GLU A 65 4.01 22.26 -6.10
CA GLU A 65 3.66 22.68 -4.75
C GLU A 65 2.36 21.97 -4.27
N GLU A 66 1.35 21.88 -5.12
CA GLU A 66 0.10 21.16 -4.82
C GLU A 66 0.35 19.66 -4.62
N ILE A 67 1.18 19.04 -5.49
CA ILE A 67 1.56 17.63 -5.37
C ILE A 67 2.28 17.40 -4.04
N ARG A 68 3.33 18.18 -3.76
CA ARG A 68 4.12 18.05 -2.54
C ARG A 68 3.25 18.24 -1.29
N SER A 69 2.49 19.33 -1.23
CA SER A 69 1.64 19.63 -0.07
C SER A 69 0.56 18.57 0.15
N GLY A 70 -0.02 18.03 -0.93
CA GLY A 70 -0.97 16.94 -0.90
C GLY A 70 -0.37 15.65 -0.33
N LEU A 71 0.81 15.25 -0.82
CA LEU A 71 1.52 14.06 -0.34
C LEU A 71 1.94 14.20 1.14
N LEU A 72 2.41 15.36 1.56
CA LEU A 72 2.75 15.62 2.97
C LEU A 72 1.49 15.61 3.86
N THR A 73 0.35 16.03 3.35
CA THR A 73 -0.94 15.93 4.07
C THR A 73 -1.35 14.47 4.26
N ILE A 74 -1.18 13.63 3.25
CA ILE A 74 -1.40 12.18 3.34
C ILE A 74 -0.45 11.57 4.37
N TRP A 75 0.84 11.86 4.29
CA TRP A 75 1.83 11.35 5.24
C TRP A 75 1.53 11.74 6.69
N ARG A 76 1.17 13.02 6.94
CA ARG A 76 0.76 13.46 8.29
C ARG A 76 -0.45 12.68 8.81
N ALA A 77 -1.45 12.46 7.98
CA ALA A 77 -2.62 11.68 8.36
C ALA A 77 -2.27 10.21 8.69
N MET A 78 -1.33 9.61 7.96
CA MET A 78 -0.79 8.27 8.25
C MET A 78 -0.06 8.26 9.60
N HIS A 79 0.80 9.24 9.84
CA HIS A 79 1.57 9.34 11.07
C HIS A 79 0.66 9.55 12.31
N GLU A 80 -0.28 10.49 12.22
CA GLU A 80 -1.27 10.74 13.26
C GLU A 80 -2.12 9.49 13.56
N CYS A 81 -2.42 8.69 12.54
CA CYS A 81 -3.16 7.43 12.72
C CYS A 81 -2.36 6.43 13.54
N ILE A 82 -1.06 6.25 13.24
CA ILE A 82 -0.17 5.38 14.03
C ILE A 82 -0.12 5.87 15.49
N GLU A 83 0.05 7.17 15.72
CA GLU A 83 0.10 7.75 17.07
C GLU A 83 -1.19 7.53 17.85
N ARG A 84 -2.36 7.71 17.23
CA ARG A 84 -3.64 7.44 17.90
C ARG A 84 -3.79 5.96 18.24
N GLY A 85 -3.49 5.08 17.28
CA GLY A 85 -3.61 3.64 17.46
C GLY A 85 -2.73 3.10 18.57
N THR A 86 -1.50 3.62 18.72
CA THR A 86 -0.56 3.25 19.80
C THR A 86 -0.95 3.78 21.18
N ARG A 87 -1.94 4.67 21.26
CA ARG A 87 -2.43 5.25 22.54
C ARG A 87 -3.84 4.80 22.90
N THR A 88 -4.54 4.12 21.99
CA THR A 88 -5.95 3.79 22.16
C THR A 88 -6.11 2.29 22.45
N GLY A 89 -6.56 1.97 23.64
CA GLY A 89 -6.93 0.62 24.06
C GLY A 89 -8.42 0.32 23.90
N GLY A 90 -8.87 -0.78 24.49
CA GLY A 90 -10.28 -1.18 24.51
C GLY A 90 -10.60 -2.36 23.64
N THR A 91 -11.88 -2.53 23.29
CA THR A 91 -12.41 -3.62 22.44
C THR A 91 -12.94 -3.06 21.14
N LEU A 92 -12.64 -3.72 20.03
CA LEU A 92 -13.11 -3.33 18.70
C LEU A 92 -14.62 -3.55 18.56
N PRO A 93 -15.33 -2.71 17.80
CA PRO A 93 -16.76 -2.88 17.57
C PRO A 93 -17.06 -4.10 16.68
N GLY A 94 -18.34 -4.50 16.61
CA GLY A 94 -18.80 -5.53 15.66
C GLY A 94 -19.06 -6.91 16.25
N GLY A 95 -18.88 -7.10 17.56
CA GLY A 95 -19.34 -8.31 18.27
C GLY A 95 -18.36 -9.48 18.32
N LEU A 96 -17.14 -9.37 17.72
CA LEU A 96 -16.10 -10.41 17.85
C LEU A 96 -15.30 -10.28 19.16
N GLU A 97 -15.54 -9.24 19.96
CA GLU A 97 -14.84 -8.98 21.24
C GLU A 97 -13.31 -8.90 21.10
N VAL A 98 -12.80 -8.54 19.91
CA VAL A 98 -11.35 -8.40 19.68
C VAL A 98 -10.82 -7.22 20.45
N LYS A 99 -9.83 -7.48 21.31
CA LYS A 99 -9.18 -6.43 22.09
C LYS A 99 -8.09 -5.75 21.28
N ARG A 100 -8.01 -4.44 21.39
CA ARG A 100 -6.89 -3.66 20.83
C ARG A 100 -5.62 -4.01 21.59
N ARG A 101 -4.55 -4.25 20.85
CA ARG A 101 -3.24 -4.67 21.36
C ARG A 101 -2.16 -3.63 21.20
N ALA A 102 -2.35 -2.68 20.25
CA ALA A 102 -1.33 -1.73 19.85
C ALA A 102 -0.84 -0.89 21.05
N ALA A 103 -1.74 -0.40 21.90
CA ALA A 103 -1.35 0.43 23.04
C ALA A 103 -0.50 -0.33 24.06
N SER A 104 -0.91 -1.53 24.48
CA SER A 104 -0.14 -2.34 25.43
C SER A 104 1.18 -2.83 24.85
N TRP A 105 1.21 -3.14 23.55
CA TRP A 105 2.46 -3.52 22.88
C TRP A 105 3.40 -2.32 22.75
N TYR A 106 2.88 -1.14 22.48
CA TYR A 106 3.68 0.09 22.44
C TYR A 106 4.35 0.38 23.79
N ASP A 107 3.61 0.21 24.90
CA ASP A 107 4.12 0.45 26.24
C ASP A 107 5.26 -0.54 26.57
N SER A 108 5.06 -1.84 26.31
CA SER A 108 6.11 -2.85 26.57
C SER A 108 7.34 -2.64 25.66
N LEU A 109 7.14 -2.47 24.37
CA LEU A 109 8.23 -2.28 23.42
C LEU A 109 9.01 -0.98 23.66
N SER A 110 8.32 0.10 24.06
CA SER A 110 9.00 1.35 24.44
C SER A 110 9.84 1.22 25.70
N ALA A 111 9.45 0.36 26.63
CA ALA A 111 10.25 0.06 27.83
C ALA A 111 11.47 -0.84 27.51
N GLU A 112 11.31 -1.78 26.60
CA GLU A 112 12.37 -2.70 26.16
C GLU A 112 13.37 -2.05 25.19
N ASP A 113 12.90 -1.18 24.32
CA ASP A 113 13.67 -0.54 23.25
C ASP A 113 13.40 0.98 23.16
N PRO A 114 13.80 1.76 24.17
CA PRO A 114 13.51 3.19 24.23
C PRO A 114 14.20 4.02 23.14
N VAL A 115 15.22 3.47 22.47
CA VAL A 115 16.00 4.15 21.42
C VAL A 115 15.70 3.62 20.02
N ARG A 116 14.78 2.68 19.89
CA ARG A 116 14.37 2.07 18.61
C ARG A 116 15.52 1.50 17.80
N LEU A 117 16.22 0.54 18.38
CA LEU A 117 17.36 -0.12 17.74
C LEU A 117 16.94 -0.79 16.42
N PRO A 118 17.79 -0.75 15.39
CA PRO A 118 17.49 -1.38 14.10
C PRO A 118 17.20 -2.89 14.19
N MET A 119 17.72 -3.58 15.20
CA MET A 119 17.43 -5.00 15.41
C MET A 119 15.97 -5.28 15.77
N ASN A 120 15.28 -4.33 16.38
CA ASN A 120 13.87 -4.42 16.78
C ASN A 120 12.94 -3.74 15.77
N ALA A 121 13.48 -3.27 14.64
CA ALA A 121 12.72 -2.51 13.65
C ALA A 121 11.47 -3.25 13.14
N PHE A 122 11.52 -4.58 13.02
CA PHE A 122 10.37 -5.37 12.57
C PHE A 122 9.21 -5.39 13.58
N GLU A 123 9.52 -5.29 14.88
CA GLU A 123 8.49 -5.17 15.91
C GLU A 123 7.82 -3.78 15.85
N TRP A 124 8.59 -2.71 15.70
CA TRP A 124 8.08 -1.36 15.51
C TRP A 124 7.23 -1.21 14.25
N VAL A 125 7.63 -1.85 13.15
CA VAL A 125 6.86 -1.88 11.90
C VAL A 125 5.55 -2.65 12.08
N SER A 126 5.62 -3.82 12.70
CA SER A 126 4.43 -4.65 12.97
C SER A 126 3.44 -3.92 13.87
N LEU A 127 3.94 -3.27 14.92
CA LEU A 127 3.16 -2.43 15.82
C LEU A 127 2.48 -1.26 15.08
N ALA A 128 3.21 -0.56 14.20
CA ALA A 128 2.64 0.55 13.43
C ALA A 128 1.50 0.08 12.51
N ALA A 129 1.69 -1.05 11.80
CA ALA A 129 0.66 -1.62 10.95
C ALA A 129 -0.57 -2.07 11.75
N LEU A 130 -0.35 -2.70 12.91
CA LEU A 130 -1.40 -3.11 13.83
C LEU A 130 -2.20 -1.91 14.33
N ALA A 131 -1.52 -0.84 14.76
CA ALA A 131 -2.13 0.38 15.27
C ALA A 131 -3.08 1.04 14.24
N VAL A 132 -2.63 1.14 12.98
CA VAL A 132 -3.47 1.68 11.90
C VAL A 132 -4.69 0.80 11.65
N ASN A 133 -4.53 -0.53 11.64
CA ASN A 133 -5.66 -1.41 11.37
C ASN A 133 -6.65 -1.50 12.53
N GLU A 134 -6.21 -1.36 13.77
CA GLU A 134 -7.11 -1.19 14.91
C GLU A 134 -7.89 0.12 14.84
N GLU A 135 -7.26 1.22 14.38
CA GLU A 135 -7.97 2.47 14.08
C GLU A 135 -9.00 2.30 12.96
N ASN A 136 -8.61 1.63 11.86
CA ASN A 136 -9.53 1.32 10.77
C ASN A 136 -10.74 0.51 11.26
N ALA A 137 -10.51 -0.56 12.00
CA ALA A 137 -11.57 -1.42 12.55
C ALA A 137 -12.47 -0.71 13.57
N ALA A 138 -11.97 0.33 14.24
CA ALA A 138 -12.73 1.15 15.18
C ALA A 138 -13.46 2.33 14.53
N GLY A 139 -13.39 2.50 13.20
CA GLY A 139 -13.99 3.62 12.48
C GLY A 139 -13.21 4.93 12.63
N GLY A 140 -11.93 4.86 13.01
CA GLY A 140 -11.02 5.99 13.09
C GLY A 140 -10.61 6.50 11.70
N ARG A 141 -10.02 7.70 11.66
CA ARG A 141 -9.51 8.30 10.42
C ARG A 141 -8.25 7.58 9.97
N VAL A 142 -8.29 6.96 8.80
CA VAL A 142 -7.16 6.29 8.14
C VAL A 142 -6.96 6.84 6.73
N VAL A 143 -5.79 6.61 6.15
CA VAL A 143 -5.57 6.77 4.71
C VAL A 143 -5.88 5.45 4.03
N THR A 144 -6.80 5.46 3.07
CA THR A 144 -7.14 4.28 2.26
C THR A 144 -6.09 4.09 1.16
N ALA A 145 -5.10 3.21 1.39
CA ALA A 145 -3.97 3.01 0.49
C ALA A 145 -3.51 1.53 0.45
N PRO A 146 -3.87 0.77 -0.59
CA PRO A 146 -4.82 1.07 -1.66
C PRO A 146 -6.27 0.92 -1.22
N THR A 147 -6.57 0.16 -0.16
CA THR A 147 -7.90 -0.10 0.41
C THR A 147 -7.90 0.03 1.93
N ASN A 148 -9.07 0.04 2.56
CA ASN A 148 -9.20 0.05 4.02
C ASN A 148 -8.65 -1.24 4.64
N GLY A 149 -8.88 -2.40 4.01
CA GLY A 149 -8.39 -3.69 4.50
C GLY A 149 -6.86 -3.79 4.57
N ALA A 150 -6.15 -3.01 3.76
CA ALA A 150 -4.69 -2.97 3.71
C ALA A 150 -4.07 -1.64 4.20
N ALA A 151 -4.84 -0.81 4.89
CA ALA A 151 -4.46 0.57 5.24
C ALA A 151 -3.23 0.68 6.16
N GLY A 152 -2.82 -0.40 6.83
CA GLY A 152 -1.68 -0.39 7.76
C GLY A 152 -0.31 -0.56 7.10
N ILE A 153 -0.24 -1.14 5.90
CA ILE A 153 1.04 -1.56 5.30
C ILE A 153 1.88 -0.35 4.87
N ILE A 154 1.33 0.51 4.02
CA ILE A 154 2.02 1.71 3.51
C ILE A 154 2.48 2.62 4.66
N PRO A 155 1.62 3.01 5.63
CA PRO A 155 2.05 3.84 6.75
C PRO A 155 3.16 3.22 7.59
N ALA A 156 3.10 1.91 7.85
CA ALA A 156 4.10 1.23 8.66
C ALA A 156 5.48 1.18 7.98
N VAL A 157 5.52 0.88 6.68
CA VAL A 157 6.79 0.85 5.92
C VAL A 157 7.33 2.26 5.69
N LEU A 158 6.45 3.25 5.47
CA LEU A 158 6.87 4.66 5.38
C LEU A 158 7.42 5.16 6.73
N HIS A 159 6.78 4.79 7.84
CA HIS A 159 7.29 5.09 9.18
C HIS A 159 8.68 4.46 9.42
N PHE A 160 8.88 3.21 8.98
CA PHE A 160 10.21 2.59 8.97
C PHE A 160 11.20 3.40 8.14
N ALA A 161 10.85 3.80 6.92
CA ALA A 161 11.74 4.54 6.04
C ALA A 161 12.17 5.89 6.68
N THR A 162 11.21 6.64 7.22
CA THR A 162 11.47 7.94 7.85
C THR A 162 12.21 7.84 9.20
N THR A 163 12.19 6.66 9.83
CA THR A 163 12.87 6.43 11.11
C THR A 163 14.31 5.95 10.93
N TYR A 164 14.57 5.08 9.94
CA TYR A 164 15.83 4.34 9.84
C TYR A 164 16.67 4.71 8.62
N ILE A 165 16.18 5.52 7.67
CA ILE A 165 17.02 6.06 6.59
C ILE A 165 17.64 7.36 7.07
N GLU A 166 18.96 7.33 7.25
CA GLU A 166 19.73 8.48 7.75
C GLU A 166 20.17 9.42 6.62
N GLY A 167 20.36 10.69 6.94
CA GLY A 167 20.98 11.67 6.04
C GLY A 167 20.04 12.26 4.98
N VAL A 168 18.76 11.89 4.99
CA VAL A 168 17.72 12.42 4.08
C VAL A 168 16.59 13.02 4.91
N ASP A 169 16.06 14.16 4.48
CA ASP A 169 14.89 14.77 5.11
C ASP A 169 13.69 13.82 5.08
N PRO A 170 13.04 13.54 6.22
CA PRO A 170 11.84 12.70 6.27
C PRO A 170 10.70 13.14 5.34
N GLU A 171 10.54 14.44 5.08
CA GLU A 171 9.56 14.92 4.10
C GLU A 171 9.92 14.51 2.68
N GLU A 172 11.21 14.56 2.31
CA GLU A 172 11.67 14.08 0.99
C GLU A 172 11.49 12.58 0.84
N ILE A 173 11.78 11.80 1.89
CA ILE A 173 11.50 10.36 1.91
C ILE A 173 10.00 10.14 1.68
N ALA A 174 9.14 10.84 2.40
CA ALA A 174 7.69 10.66 2.32
C ALA A 174 7.14 10.98 0.91
N VAL A 175 7.58 12.09 0.32
CA VAL A 175 7.15 12.50 -1.03
C VAL A 175 7.57 11.47 -2.07
N ARG A 176 8.84 11.09 -2.11
CA ARG A 176 9.35 10.07 -3.06
C ARG A 176 8.68 8.72 -2.86
N PHE A 177 8.58 8.27 -1.62
CA PHE A 177 7.93 7.01 -1.26
C PHE A 177 6.48 6.95 -1.75
N LEU A 178 5.68 7.98 -1.49
CA LEU A 178 4.27 8.01 -1.88
C LEU A 178 4.08 8.12 -3.39
N LEU A 179 4.94 8.85 -4.10
CA LEU A 179 4.93 8.88 -5.57
C LEU A 179 5.23 7.49 -6.16
N THR A 180 6.28 6.82 -5.69
CA THR A 180 6.64 5.47 -6.16
C THR A 180 5.54 4.47 -5.82
N ALA A 181 4.99 4.50 -4.61
CA ALA A 181 3.85 3.66 -4.22
C ALA A 181 2.64 3.91 -5.12
N GLY A 182 2.34 5.18 -5.44
CA GLY A 182 1.26 5.55 -6.35
C GLY A 182 1.46 5.03 -7.77
N ALA A 183 2.68 5.11 -8.31
CA ALA A 183 3.02 4.56 -9.62
C ALA A 183 2.74 3.05 -9.69
N ILE A 184 3.25 2.29 -8.72
CA ILE A 184 3.05 0.84 -8.65
C ILE A 184 1.56 0.50 -8.44
N GLY A 185 0.88 1.24 -7.54
CA GLY A 185 -0.55 1.04 -7.27
C GLY A 185 -1.44 1.25 -8.50
N SER A 186 -1.09 2.20 -9.38
CA SER A 186 -1.83 2.44 -10.62
C SER A 186 -1.80 1.24 -11.56
N LEU A 187 -0.67 0.52 -11.64
CA LEU A 187 -0.55 -0.68 -12.47
C LEU A 187 -1.51 -1.78 -12.04
N TYR A 188 -1.66 -2.00 -10.73
CA TYR A 188 -2.62 -2.97 -10.19
C TYR A 188 -4.06 -2.59 -10.48
N LYS A 189 -4.39 -1.30 -10.32
CA LYS A 189 -5.71 -0.78 -10.59
C LYS A 189 -6.08 -0.90 -12.07
N GLU A 190 -5.16 -0.62 -12.96
CA GLU A 190 -5.39 -0.59 -14.41
C GLU A 190 -5.45 -2.00 -15.03
N HIS A 191 -4.62 -2.94 -14.55
CA HIS A 191 -4.47 -4.26 -15.18
C HIS A 191 -5.03 -5.44 -14.39
N ALA A 192 -5.42 -5.25 -13.14
CA ALA A 192 -6.00 -6.30 -12.33
C ALA A 192 -7.17 -5.78 -11.49
N SER A 193 -7.02 -5.76 -10.20
CA SER A 193 -7.92 -5.13 -9.23
C SER A 193 -7.22 -4.94 -7.90
N ILE A 194 -7.64 -3.93 -7.15
CA ILE A 194 -7.24 -3.71 -5.77
C ILE A 194 -8.36 -4.10 -4.78
N SER A 195 -9.42 -4.75 -5.24
CA SER A 195 -10.61 -5.10 -4.44
C SER A 195 -10.51 -6.52 -3.89
N GLY A 196 -10.68 -6.68 -2.58
CA GLY A 196 -10.77 -7.98 -1.92
C GLY A 196 -11.98 -8.80 -2.36
N ALA A 197 -13.08 -8.13 -2.75
CA ALA A 197 -14.28 -8.76 -3.29
C ALA A 197 -14.07 -9.34 -4.70
N GLU A 198 -13.20 -8.75 -5.50
CA GLU A 198 -12.92 -9.20 -6.86
C GLU A 198 -11.83 -10.27 -6.91
N VAL A 199 -10.71 -10.04 -6.22
CA VAL A 199 -9.51 -10.87 -6.37
C VAL A 199 -8.96 -11.42 -5.05
N GLY A 200 -9.66 -11.26 -3.94
CA GLY A 200 -9.17 -11.65 -2.62
C GLY A 200 -8.15 -10.66 -2.05
N CYS A 201 -7.58 -10.98 -0.89
CA CYS A 201 -6.58 -10.13 -0.23
C CYS A 201 -5.26 -9.98 -1.00
N GLN A 202 -4.99 -10.81 -2.00
CA GLN A 202 -3.86 -10.55 -2.89
C GLN A 202 -3.98 -9.18 -3.59
N GLY A 203 -5.22 -8.75 -3.92
CA GLY A 203 -5.50 -7.42 -4.49
C GLY A 203 -5.34 -6.28 -3.50
N GLU A 204 -5.62 -6.48 -2.23
CA GLU A 204 -5.49 -5.46 -1.18
C GLU A 204 -4.11 -5.49 -0.53
N VAL A 205 -3.86 -6.52 0.27
CA VAL A 205 -2.62 -6.71 1.04
C VAL A 205 -1.43 -6.95 0.11
N GLY A 206 -1.62 -7.73 -0.97
CA GLY A 206 -0.57 -7.97 -1.94
C GLY A 206 -0.16 -6.70 -2.69
N SER A 207 -1.13 -5.93 -3.19
CA SER A 207 -0.87 -4.65 -3.86
C SER A 207 -0.20 -3.65 -2.90
N ALA A 208 -0.71 -3.49 -1.66
CA ALA A 208 -0.09 -2.62 -0.67
C ALA A 208 1.35 -3.03 -0.31
N CYS A 209 1.59 -4.35 -0.18
CA CYS A 209 2.93 -4.89 0.07
C CYS A 209 3.89 -4.58 -1.08
N SER A 210 3.44 -4.77 -2.32
CA SER A 210 4.19 -4.46 -3.54
C SER A 210 4.50 -2.96 -3.67
N MET A 211 3.50 -2.11 -3.46
CA MET A 211 3.65 -0.65 -3.43
C MET A 211 4.69 -0.21 -2.40
N ALA A 212 4.58 -0.74 -1.18
CA ALA A 212 5.49 -0.42 -0.08
C ALA A 212 6.92 -0.92 -0.32
N ALA A 213 7.07 -2.12 -0.90
CA ALA A 213 8.38 -2.71 -1.21
C ALA A 213 9.13 -1.90 -2.27
N GLY A 214 8.48 -1.57 -3.38
CA GLY A 214 9.08 -0.74 -4.41
C GLY A 214 9.41 0.66 -3.90
N ALA A 215 8.49 1.30 -3.17
CA ALA A 215 8.70 2.62 -2.60
C ALA A 215 9.88 2.64 -1.60
N LEU A 216 9.99 1.64 -0.74
CA LEU A 216 11.12 1.52 0.18
C LEU A 216 12.43 1.26 -0.57
N CYS A 217 12.41 0.42 -1.60
CA CYS A 217 13.58 0.14 -2.43
C CYS A 217 14.14 1.44 -3.05
N GLU A 218 13.27 2.28 -3.62
CA GLU A 218 13.68 3.59 -4.16
C GLU A 218 14.18 4.54 -3.06
N ALA A 219 13.47 4.63 -1.93
CA ALA A 219 13.89 5.45 -0.80
C ALA A 219 15.29 5.09 -0.26
N MET A 220 15.67 3.81 -0.36
CA MET A 220 16.99 3.29 -0.01
C MET A 220 18.03 3.41 -1.14
N GLY A 221 17.73 4.09 -2.25
CA GLY A 221 18.62 4.33 -3.37
C GLY A 221 18.61 3.27 -4.47
N GLY A 222 17.59 2.41 -4.51
CA GLY A 222 17.40 1.44 -5.59
C GLY A 222 17.15 2.08 -6.94
N LYS A 223 17.71 1.47 -7.99
CA LYS A 223 17.47 1.86 -9.39
C LYS A 223 16.08 1.38 -9.84
N PRO A 224 15.49 1.98 -10.90
CA PRO A 224 14.15 1.61 -11.36
C PRO A 224 13.91 0.10 -11.52
N ALA A 225 14.86 -0.65 -12.12
CA ALA A 225 14.77 -2.10 -12.26
C ALA A 225 14.77 -2.85 -10.90
N GLN A 226 15.50 -2.34 -9.90
CA GLN A 226 15.47 -2.92 -8.55
C GLN A 226 14.15 -2.59 -7.83
N VAL A 227 13.59 -1.41 -8.09
CA VAL A 227 12.28 -0.99 -7.53
C VAL A 227 11.16 -1.85 -8.08
N GLU A 228 11.14 -2.10 -9.39
CA GLU A 228 10.19 -3.00 -10.05
C GLU A 228 10.33 -4.43 -9.53
N ASN A 229 11.55 -4.94 -9.41
CA ASN A 229 11.82 -6.26 -8.86
C ASN A 229 11.39 -6.38 -7.39
N ALA A 230 11.55 -5.33 -6.56
CA ALA A 230 11.05 -5.32 -5.19
C ALA A 230 9.51 -5.44 -5.15
N ALA A 231 8.83 -4.72 -6.04
CA ALA A 231 7.38 -4.75 -6.16
C ALA A 231 6.89 -6.12 -6.64
N GLU A 232 7.57 -6.72 -7.61
CA GLU A 232 7.31 -8.06 -8.13
C GLU A 232 7.45 -9.12 -7.03
N ILE A 233 8.61 -9.20 -6.34
CA ILE A 233 8.87 -10.15 -5.24
C ILE A 233 7.77 -10.05 -4.17
N ALA A 234 7.40 -8.84 -3.81
CA ALA A 234 6.39 -8.63 -2.79
C ALA A 234 5.02 -9.16 -3.21
N MET A 235 4.58 -8.94 -4.47
CA MET A 235 3.31 -9.47 -4.96
C MET A 235 3.37 -10.98 -5.15
N GLU A 236 4.43 -11.52 -5.77
CA GLU A 236 4.60 -12.95 -5.99
C GLU A 236 4.33 -13.77 -4.73
N HIS A 237 4.85 -13.28 -3.59
CA HIS A 237 4.70 -13.94 -2.30
C HIS A 237 3.39 -13.61 -1.56
N ASN A 238 2.45 -12.95 -2.23
CA ASN A 238 1.08 -12.72 -1.78
C ASN A 238 0.02 -13.32 -2.72
N LEU A 239 0.44 -13.95 -3.84
CA LEU A 239 -0.47 -14.62 -4.76
C LEU A 239 -1.29 -15.70 -4.06
N GLY A 240 -2.57 -15.81 -4.42
CA GLY A 240 -3.48 -16.78 -3.82
C GLY A 240 -4.02 -16.40 -2.44
N LEU A 241 -3.68 -15.24 -1.89
CA LEU A 241 -4.16 -14.81 -0.58
C LEU A 241 -5.66 -14.51 -0.63
N THR A 242 -6.43 -15.31 0.11
CA THR A 242 -7.89 -15.21 0.20
C THR A 242 -8.30 -14.00 1.05
N CYS A 243 -9.51 -13.47 0.84
CA CYS A 243 -10.13 -12.47 1.69
C CYS A 243 -11.41 -13.04 2.32
N ASP A 244 -11.29 -13.52 3.54
CA ASP A 244 -12.30 -14.27 4.27
C ASP A 244 -12.24 -13.84 5.76
N PRO A 245 -12.59 -12.58 6.06
CA PRO A 245 -12.53 -12.07 7.42
C PRO A 245 -13.63 -12.65 8.28
N VAL A 246 -13.27 -13.02 9.52
CA VAL A 246 -14.21 -13.60 10.49
C VAL A 246 -15.37 -12.65 10.74
N GLY A 247 -16.60 -13.16 10.53
CA GLY A 247 -17.83 -12.37 10.70
C GLY A 247 -17.97 -11.20 9.72
N GLY A 248 -17.24 -11.20 8.61
CA GLY A 248 -17.22 -10.10 7.64
C GLY A 248 -16.57 -8.82 8.16
N LEU A 249 -15.85 -8.88 9.29
CA LEU A 249 -15.24 -7.72 9.92
C LEU A 249 -13.74 -7.64 9.59
N VAL A 250 -13.27 -6.46 9.20
CA VAL A 250 -11.85 -6.19 8.88
C VAL A 250 -11.00 -6.16 10.18
N GLN A 251 -11.01 -7.27 10.90
CA GLN A 251 -10.34 -7.48 12.19
C GLN A 251 -9.46 -8.73 12.15
N VAL A 252 -10.04 -9.91 12.02
CA VAL A 252 -9.33 -11.20 12.00
C VAL A 252 -9.55 -11.87 10.65
N PRO A 253 -8.48 -12.16 9.90
CA PRO A 253 -7.05 -11.99 10.21
C PRO A 253 -6.44 -10.66 9.72
N CYS A 254 -7.23 -9.68 9.30
CA CYS A 254 -6.78 -8.49 8.56
C CYS A 254 -5.73 -7.68 9.33
N ILE A 255 -5.91 -7.51 10.65
CA ILE A 255 -4.98 -6.73 11.48
C ILE A 255 -3.58 -7.33 11.46
N GLU A 256 -3.43 -8.62 11.75
CA GLU A 256 -2.13 -9.30 11.71
C GLU A 256 -1.58 -9.41 10.29
N ARG A 257 -2.45 -9.60 9.30
CA ARG A 257 -2.05 -9.72 7.88
C ARG A 257 -1.33 -8.47 7.39
N ASN A 258 -1.75 -7.29 7.83
CA ASN A 258 -1.06 -6.04 7.52
C ASN A 258 0.33 -5.97 8.15
N ALA A 259 0.48 -6.38 9.40
CA ALA A 259 1.78 -6.42 10.08
C ALA A 259 2.76 -7.37 9.36
N MET A 260 2.30 -8.58 9.02
CA MET A 260 3.10 -9.55 8.28
C MET A 260 3.50 -9.03 6.89
N ALA A 261 2.59 -8.38 6.18
CA ALA A 261 2.87 -7.83 4.86
C ALA A 261 3.82 -6.62 4.89
N ALA A 262 3.76 -5.78 5.93
CA ALA A 262 4.70 -4.68 6.11
C ALA A 262 6.14 -5.17 6.28
N VAL A 263 6.35 -6.22 7.10
CA VAL A 263 7.67 -6.86 7.24
C VAL A 263 8.11 -7.53 5.94
N LYS A 264 7.19 -8.19 5.24
CA LYS A 264 7.46 -8.82 3.93
C LYS A 264 7.90 -7.76 2.91
N ALA A 265 7.28 -6.58 2.88
CA ALA A 265 7.67 -5.48 1.99
C ALA A 265 9.11 -5.03 2.23
N ILE A 266 9.53 -4.89 3.49
CA ILE A 266 10.92 -4.55 3.83
C ILE A 266 11.88 -5.65 3.35
N THR A 267 11.51 -6.92 3.53
CA THR A 267 12.32 -8.05 3.08
C THR A 267 12.48 -8.05 1.56
N ALA A 268 11.39 -7.84 0.81
CA ALA A 268 11.41 -7.78 -0.65
C ALA A 268 12.28 -6.62 -1.17
N ALA A 269 12.14 -5.43 -0.60
CA ALA A 269 12.98 -4.28 -0.93
C ALA A 269 14.48 -4.59 -0.73
N ARG A 270 14.82 -5.23 0.39
CA ARG A 270 16.21 -5.59 0.70
C ARG A 270 16.76 -6.69 -0.21
N PHE A 271 15.93 -7.63 -0.67
CA PHE A 271 16.34 -8.65 -1.65
C PHE A 271 16.67 -7.97 -2.99
N ALA A 272 15.78 -7.15 -3.50
CA ALA A 272 15.98 -6.45 -4.77
C ALA A 272 17.23 -5.55 -4.75
N LEU A 273 17.48 -4.84 -3.65
CA LEU A 273 18.67 -3.99 -3.47
C LEU A 273 20.00 -4.78 -3.48
N ARG A 274 19.99 -6.10 -3.18
CA ARG A 274 21.19 -6.95 -3.27
C ARG A 274 21.45 -7.47 -4.68
N GLY A 275 20.44 -7.44 -5.55
CA GLY A 275 20.52 -7.84 -6.94
C GLY A 275 20.88 -6.69 -7.88
N THR A 276 20.91 -6.96 -9.16
CA THR A 276 21.14 -6.00 -10.24
C THR A 276 19.86 -5.35 -10.75
N GLY A 277 18.70 -5.88 -10.38
CA GLY A 277 17.39 -5.60 -10.96
C GLY A 277 17.01 -6.59 -12.07
N GLU A 278 17.92 -7.43 -12.53
CA GLU A 278 17.58 -8.54 -13.43
C GLU A 278 16.84 -9.64 -12.66
N HIS A 279 15.69 -10.03 -13.17
CA HIS A 279 14.87 -11.09 -12.58
C HIS A 279 14.06 -11.82 -13.67
N PHE A 280 13.53 -12.98 -13.33
CA PHE A 280 12.93 -13.90 -14.31
C PHE A 280 11.47 -13.54 -14.64
N VAL A 281 10.73 -13.07 -13.66
CA VAL A 281 9.29 -12.74 -13.77
C VAL A 281 9.14 -11.23 -13.65
N SER A 282 8.52 -10.58 -14.65
CA SER A 282 8.23 -9.13 -14.57
C SER A 282 7.05 -8.83 -13.66
N LEU A 283 6.99 -7.61 -13.15
CA LEU A 283 5.86 -7.11 -12.39
C LEU A 283 4.54 -7.23 -13.19
N ASP A 284 4.56 -6.95 -14.49
CA ASP A 284 3.38 -7.11 -15.36
C ASP A 284 2.89 -8.55 -15.40
N THR A 285 3.81 -9.51 -15.45
CA THR A 285 3.48 -10.95 -15.42
C THR A 285 2.84 -11.35 -14.09
N VAL A 286 3.35 -10.84 -12.97
CA VAL A 286 2.78 -11.10 -11.64
C VAL A 286 1.42 -10.46 -11.48
N ILE A 287 1.22 -9.23 -12.00
CA ILE A 287 -0.10 -8.56 -12.00
C ILE A 287 -1.12 -9.38 -12.77
N GLU A 288 -0.77 -9.86 -13.96
CA GLU A 288 -1.65 -10.72 -14.76
C GLU A 288 -1.93 -12.07 -14.05
N THR A 289 -0.91 -12.64 -13.39
CA THR A 289 -1.09 -13.87 -12.59
C THR A 289 -2.05 -13.64 -11.44
N MET A 290 -1.93 -12.50 -10.72
CA MET A 290 -2.87 -12.12 -9.67
C MET A 290 -4.30 -11.99 -10.22
N ARG A 291 -4.47 -11.32 -11.36
CA ARG A 291 -5.77 -11.17 -12.03
C ARG A 291 -6.41 -12.53 -12.35
N ARG A 292 -5.65 -13.45 -12.93
CA ARG A 292 -6.12 -14.83 -13.26
C ARG A 292 -6.46 -15.62 -12.00
N THR A 293 -5.55 -15.63 -11.02
CA THR A 293 -5.78 -16.31 -9.73
C THR A 293 -7.03 -15.76 -9.04
N GLY A 294 -7.23 -14.44 -9.07
CA GLY A 294 -8.44 -13.81 -8.55
C GLY A 294 -9.71 -14.25 -9.27
N LYS A 295 -9.66 -14.38 -10.59
CA LYS A 295 -10.79 -14.89 -11.39
C LYS A 295 -11.12 -16.36 -11.05
N ASP A 296 -10.12 -17.19 -10.83
CA ASP A 296 -10.29 -18.61 -10.51
C ASP A 296 -10.64 -18.84 -9.03
N MET A 297 -10.42 -17.85 -8.16
CA MET A 297 -10.75 -17.93 -6.74
C MET A 297 -12.25 -18.02 -6.53
N HIS A 298 -12.70 -19.04 -5.78
CA HIS A 298 -14.12 -19.22 -5.46
C HIS A 298 -14.63 -18.05 -4.60
N GLU A 299 -15.87 -17.62 -4.82
CA GLU A 299 -16.50 -16.47 -4.14
C GLU A 299 -16.44 -16.52 -2.61
N ARG A 300 -16.55 -17.72 -2.00
CA ARG A 300 -16.41 -17.89 -0.54
C ARG A 300 -15.04 -17.54 0.03
N TYR A 301 -14.03 -17.35 -0.81
CA TYR A 301 -12.68 -16.95 -0.43
C TYR A 301 -12.39 -15.48 -0.79
N LYS A 302 -13.41 -14.76 -1.19
CA LYS A 302 -13.37 -13.33 -1.48
C LYS A 302 -14.23 -12.59 -0.46
N GLU A 303 -13.97 -11.31 -0.26
CA GLU A 303 -14.78 -10.44 0.60
C GLU A 303 -16.12 -10.17 -0.05
N THR A 304 -17.07 -11.08 0.17
CA THR A 304 -18.45 -11.02 -0.33
C THR A 304 -19.43 -11.20 0.81
N ALA A 305 -20.72 -10.85 0.59
CA ALA A 305 -21.78 -11.05 1.57
C ALA A 305 -22.05 -12.53 1.90
N THR A 306 -21.46 -13.45 1.13
CA THR A 306 -21.63 -14.92 1.26
C THR A 306 -20.32 -15.64 1.62
N GLY A 307 -19.22 -14.91 1.72
CA GLY A 307 -17.89 -15.41 2.07
C GLY A 307 -17.59 -15.37 3.56
#